data_630c36b1394f8a243fa001be2719a6df
#
_entry.id   630c36b1394f8a243fa001be2719a6df
#
_cell.length_a   1.000
_cell.length_b   1.000
_cell.length_c   1.000
_cell.angle_alpha   90.00
_cell.angle_beta   90.00
_cell.angle_gamma   90.00
#
_symmetry.space_group_name_H-M   'P 1'
#
loop_
_entity.id
_entity.type
_entity.pdbx_description
1 polymer ?
#
loop_
_entity_poly.entity_id
_entity_poly.type
_entity_poly.pdbx_seq_one_letter_code
_entity_poly.pdbx_strand_id
1 'polypeptide(L)'
;EGRELIRRMKKEGHIVGNHTVHHKSMPTLSDRDNKQEIIDCAEYCKEATGYEMDHFIRPPMGEYNEKTLKLTKSMGYKTIFWSMAYVDFDVNKQPGKQYVVEHFKKYTHNGAIPLMHNVSQSNAEALDEVITNLKKEGYQFESLKKLSSY
;
A
#
# COMPACT_ATOMS: atom_id res chain seq x y z
N GLU A 1 12.45 10.59 -12.04
CA GLU A 1 11.61 11.21 -10.99
C GLU A 1 11.13 10.14 -9.99
N GLY A 2 10.36 9.11 -10.38
CA GLY A 2 9.83 8.10 -9.45
C GLY A 2 10.89 7.36 -8.62
N ARG A 3 12.06 7.05 -9.20
CA ARG A 3 13.16 6.39 -8.48
C ARG A 3 13.68 7.25 -7.32
N GLU A 4 13.81 8.56 -7.53
CA GLU A 4 14.26 9.49 -6.49
C GLU A 4 13.23 9.62 -5.36
N LEU A 5 11.94 9.58 -5.68
CA LEU A 5 10.89 9.56 -4.67
C LEU A 5 10.96 8.31 -3.81
N ILE A 6 11.18 7.13 -4.39
CA ILE A 6 11.35 5.88 -3.64
C ILE A 6 12.60 5.94 -2.73
N ARG A 7 13.74 6.45 -3.24
CA ARG A 7 14.93 6.66 -2.41
C ARG A 7 14.66 7.58 -1.24
N ARG A 8 13.94 8.68 -1.48
CA ARG A 8 13.54 9.62 -0.44
C ARG A 8 12.62 8.96 0.59
N MET A 9 11.62 8.19 0.15
CA MET A 9 10.73 7.44 1.05
C MET A 9 11.51 6.50 1.96
N LYS A 10 12.44 5.71 1.42
CA LYS A 10 13.29 4.81 2.21
C LYS A 10 14.17 5.58 3.20
N LYS A 11 14.79 6.67 2.76
CA LYS A 11 15.64 7.53 3.60
C LYS A 11 14.86 8.18 4.76
N GLU A 12 13.61 8.53 4.51
CA GLU A 12 12.70 9.13 5.52
C GLU A 12 12.01 8.07 6.40
N GLY A 13 12.32 6.77 6.22
CA GLY A 13 11.84 5.68 7.08
C GLY A 13 10.48 5.10 6.69
N HIS A 14 9.95 5.44 5.52
CA HIS A 14 8.74 4.83 5.00
C HIS A 14 8.96 3.36 4.61
N ILE A 15 7.91 2.56 4.71
CA ILE A 15 7.87 1.20 4.19
C ILE A 15 7.64 1.25 2.68
N VAL A 16 8.53 0.61 1.92
CA VAL A 16 8.36 0.37 0.49
C VAL A 16 8.15 -1.12 0.30
N GLY A 17 6.89 -1.52 0.22
CA GLY A 17 6.46 -2.91 0.08
C GLY A 17 6.23 -3.32 -1.37
N ASN A 18 5.95 -4.62 -1.57
CA ASN A 18 5.75 -5.25 -2.87
C ASN A 18 4.29 -5.17 -3.32
N HIS A 19 4.07 -4.96 -4.61
CA HIS A 19 2.73 -4.97 -5.22
C HIS A 19 2.73 -5.71 -6.57
N THR A 20 3.69 -6.61 -6.77
CA THR A 20 4.02 -7.32 -8.01
C THR A 20 4.49 -6.40 -9.14
N VAL A 21 4.99 -6.97 -10.23
CA VAL A 21 5.48 -6.18 -11.39
C VAL A 21 4.32 -5.77 -12.30
N HIS A 22 3.46 -6.71 -12.67
CA HIS A 22 2.47 -6.50 -13.72
C HIS A 22 1.04 -6.34 -13.20
N HIS A 23 0.86 -6.26 -11.88
CA HIS A 23 -0.45 -6.07 -11.23
C HIS A 23 -1.51 -7.10 -11.68
N LYS A 24 -1.11 -8.37 -11.88
CA LYS A 24 -2.01 -9.45 -12.26
C LYS A 24 -2.74 -10.01 -11.04
N SER A 25 -3.92 -10.60 -11.28
CA SER A 25 -4.65 -11.36 -10.25
C SER A 25 -3.82 -12.57 -9.80
N MET A 26 -3.31 -12.52 -8.57
CA MET A 26 -2.47 -13.60 -8.02
C MET A 26 -3.16 -14.96 -7.99
N PRO A 27 -4.46 -15.09 -7.66
CA PRO A 27 -5.17 -16.36 -7.69
C PRO A 27 -5.21 -17.05 -9.06
N THR A 28 -5.06 -16.30 -10.15
CA THR A 28 -5.12 -16.84 -11.53
C THR A 28 -3.78 -17.33 -12.03
N LEU A 29 -2.69 -17.03 -11.32
CA LEU A 29 -1.34 -17.40 -11.71
C LEU A 29 -0.90 -18.73 -11.08
N SER A 30 0.07 -19.39 -11.71
CA SER A 30 0.80 -20.49 -11.09
C SER A 30 1.66 -20.01 -9.92
N ASP A 31 2.06 -20.92 -9.02
CA ASP A 31 2.99 -20.55 -7.92
C ASP A 31 4.32 -20.03 -8.46
N ARG A 32 4.81 -20.59 -9.54
CA ARG A 32 6.02 -20.15 -10.21
C ARG A 32 5.91 -18.71 -10.68
N ASP A 33 4.79 -18.40 -11.38
CA ASP A 33 4.59 -17.05 -11.93
C ASP A 33 4.37 -16.03 -10.83
N ASN A 34 3.61 -16.39 -9.78
CA ASN A 34 3.45 -15.54 -8.60
C ASN A 34 4.80 -15.24 -7.91
N LYS A 35 5.65 -16.26 -7.73
CA LYS A 35 7.01 -16.04 -7.18
C LYS A 35 7.80 -15.09 -8.06
N GLN A 36 7.76 -15.29 -9.36
CA GLN A 36 8.51 -14.47 -10.31
C GLN A 36 8.03 -13.00 -10.26
N GLU A 37 6.70 -12.75 -10.28
CA GLU A 37 6.12 -11.41 -10.14
C GLU A 37 6.61 -10.67 -8.88
N ILE A 38 6.76 -11.39 -7.77
CA ILE A 38 7.21 -10.82 -6.50
C ILE A 38 8.72 -10.55 -6.52
N ILE A 39 9.51 -11.51 -7.02
CA ILE A 39 10.98 -11.41 -7.09
C ILE A 39 11.38 -10.28 -8.03
N ASP A 40 10.85 -10.27 -9.24
CA ASP A 40 11.18 -9.26 -10.25
C ASP A 40 10.86 -7.84 -9.75
N CYS A 41 9.75 -7.67 -9.03
CA CYS A 41 9.41 -6.39 -8.42
C CYS A 41 10.46 -5.94 -7.40
N ALA A 42 10.92 -6.84 -6.55
CA ALA A 42 11.94 -6.55 -5.54
C ALA A 42 13.31 -6.26 -6.16
N GLU A 43 13.72 -7.06 -7.14
CA GLU A 43 14.97 -6.87 -7.88
C GLU A 43 14.97 -5.55 -8.65
N TYR A 44 13.90 -5.25 -9.37
CA TYR A 44 13.77 -3.97 -10.07
C TYR A 44 13.85 -2.78 -9.12
N CYS A 45 13.23 -2.84 -7.96
CA CYS A 45 13.32 -1.79 -6.96
C CYS A 45 14.78 -1.60 -6.50
N LYS A 46 15.47 -2.70 -6.19
CA LYS A 46 16.88 -2.68 -5.76
C LYS A 46 17.80 -2.12 -6.84
N GLU A 47 17.69 -2.58 -8.07
CA GLU A 47 18.48 -2.09 -9.20
C GLU A 47 18.23 -0.59 -9.47
N ALA A 48 16.96 -0.18 -9.44
CA ALA A 48 16.58 1.19 -9.75
C ALA A 48 16.93 2.20 -8.65
N THR A 49 16.97 1.76 -7.38
CA THR A 49 17.07 2.67 -6.23
C THR A 49 18.27 2.42 -5.33
N GLY A 50 18.86 1.23 -5.35
CA GLY A 50 19.88 0.76 -4.42
C GLY A 50 19.31 0.27 -3.07
N TYR A 51 18.01 0.29 -2.87
CA TYR A 51 17.35 -0.14 -1.64
C TYR A 51 16.58 -1.45 -1.80
N GLU A 52 16.66 -2.31 -0.79
CA GLU A 52 15.80 -3.47 -0.68
C GLU A 52 14.36 -3.05 -0.34
N MET A 53 13.39 -3.76 -0.90
CA MET A 53 11.99 -3.62 -0.48
C MET A 53 11.79 -4.18 0.93
N ASP A 54 10.86 -3.58 1.67
CA ASP A 54 10.41 -4.14 2.95
C ASP A 54 9.52 -5.36 2.68
N HIS A 55 9.58 -6.36 3.57
CA HIS A 55 8.85 -7.63 3.41
C HIS A 55 7.35 -7.51 3.72
N PHE A 56 6.72 -6.55 3.09
CA PHE A 56 5.26 -6.38 3.06
C PHE A 56 4.77 -6.50 1.62
N ILE A 57 3.66 -7.20 1.43
CA ILE A 57 3.03 -7.32 0.12
C ILE A 57 1.54 -6.99 0.21
N ARG A 58 1.06 -6.19 -0.72
CA ARG A 58 -0.36 -5.97 -0.94
C ARG A 58 -0.75 -6.65 -2.25
N PRO A 59 -1.65 -7.66 -2.20
CA PRO A 59 -2.09 -8.32 -3.42
C PRO A 59 -2.74 -7.33 -4.39
N PRO A 60 -2.44 -7.41 -5.69
CA PRO A 60 -3.14 -6.65 -6.71
C PRO A 60 -4.66 -6.83 -6.61
N MET A 61 -5.42 -5.75 -6.77
CA MET A 61 -6.88 -5.73 -6.68
C MET A 61 -7.46 -6.23 -5.35
N GLY A 62 -6.63 -6.56 -4.35
CA GLY A 62 -7.04 -7.23 -3.11
C GLY A 62 -7.47 -8.68 -3.30
N GLU A 63 -7.17 -9.28 -4.46
CA GLU A 63 -7.53 -10.65 -4.77
C GLU A 63 -6.54 -11.64 -4.17
N TYR A 64 -7.07 -12.64 -3.50
CA TYR A 64 -6.27 -13.67 -2.83
C TYR A 64 -7.04 -15.01 -2.74
N ASN A 65 -6.31 -16.05 -2.46
CA ASN A 65 -6.80 -17.33 -1.99
C ASN A 65 -5.82 -17.92 -0.99
N GLU A 66 -6.19 -19.01 -0.35
CA GLU A 66 -5.34 -19.66 0.67
C GLU A 66 -3.93 -20.00 0.13
N LYS A 67 -3.86 -20.44 -1.12
CA LYS A 67 -2.60 -20.79 -1.80
C LYS A 67 -1.69 -19.57 -1.94
N THR A 68 -2.21 -18.43 -2.39
CA THR A 68 -1.42 -17.20 -2.55
C THR A 68 -0.97 -16.63 -1.20
N LEU A 69 -1.79 -16.72 -0.15
CA LEU A 69 -1.39 -16.33 1.20
C LEU A 69 -0.28 -17.21 1.77
N LYS A 70 -0.38 -18.53 1.59
CA LYS A 70 0.68 -19.47 1.99
C LYS A 70 1.99 -19.19 1.24
N LEU A 71 1.88 -18.89 -0.07
CA LEU A 71 3.02 -18.57 -0.90
C LEU A 71 3.75 -17.32 -0.41
N THR A 72 3.06 -16.20 -0.26
CA THR A 72 3.66 -14.94 0.21
C THR A 72 4.29 -15.09 1.59
N LYS A 73 3.61 -15.81 2.50
CA LYS A 73 4.17 -16.15 3.83
C LYS A 73 5.43 -16.98 3.73
N SER A 74 5.47 -18.01 2.85
CA SER A 74 6.66 -18.85 2.65
C SER A 74 7.85 -18.08 2.07
N MET A 75 7.61 -16.97 1.37
CA MET A 75 8.63 -16.06 0.88
C MET A 75 9.04 -14.97 1.90
N GLY A 76 8.53 -15.05 3.13
CA GLY A 76 8.86 -14.12 4.21
C GLY A 76 8.08 -12.80 4.18
N TYR A 77 7.04 -12.68 3.34
CA TYR A 77 6.23 -11.47 3.29
C TYR A 77 5.07 -11.49 4.29
N LYS A 78 4.78 -10.33 4.87
CA LYS A 78 3.50 -10.04 5.53
C LYS A 78 2.52 -9.52 4.49
N THR A 79 1.41 -10.23 4.28
CA THR A 79 0.36 -9.77 3.37
C THR A 79 -0.52 -8.75 4.07
N ILE A 80 -0.68 -7.59 3.46
CA ILE A 80 -1.44 -6.46 4.00
C ILE A 80 -2.65 -6.19 3.11
N PHE A 81 -3.80 -6.08 3.75
CA PHE A 81 -5.04 -5.58 3.16
C PHE A 81 -5.39 -4.23 3.78
N TRP A 82 -6.57 -3.74 3.50
CA TRP A 82 -7.08 -2.47 4.00
C TRP A 82 -8.47 -2.62 4.61
N SER A 83 -8.85 -1.71 5.47
CA SER A 83 -10.16 -1.69 6.13
C SER A 83 -11.06 -0.56 5.61
N MET A 84 -10.50 0.40 4.87
CA MET A 84 -11.25 1.47 4.25
C MET A 84 -10.60 1.90 2.94
N ALA A 85 -11.41 2.21 1.95
CA ALA A 85 -11.01 2.65 0.63
C ALA A 85 -12.16 3.39 -0.07
N TYR A 86 -11.85 4.07 -1.15
CA TYR A 86 -12.80 4.68 -2.08
C TYR A 86 -12.18 4.72 -3.48
N VAL A 87 -12.98 5.06 -4.48
CA VAL A 87 -12.49 5.16 -5.86
C VAL A 87 -11.70 6.46 -6.01
N ASP A 88 -10.38 6.35 -6.02
CA ASP A 88 -9.43 7.46 -6.12
C ASP A 88 -8.40 7.27 -7.24
N PHE A 89 -8.35 6.09 -7.86
CA PHE A 89 -7.37 5.71 -8.87
C PHE A 89 -7.71 6.21 -10.29
N ASP A 90 -8.95 6.62 -10.56
CA ASP A 90 -9.32 7.19 -11.85
C ASP A 90 -8.88 8.65 -11.93
N VAL A 91 -7.80 8.92 -12.64
CA VAL A 91 -7.22 10.27 -12.78
C VAL A 91 -8.16 11.25 -13.48
N ASN A 92 -9.13 10.76 -14.27
CA ASN A 92 -10.10 11.58 -14.97
C ASN A 92 -11.38 11.84 -14.17
N LYS A 93 -11.56 11.12 -13.05
CA LYS A 93 -12.77 11.22 -12.21
C LYS A 93 -12.38 11.29 -10.73
N GLN A 94 -11.77 12.40 -10.37
CA GLN A 94 -11.32 12.61 -9.01
C GLN A 94 -12.46 13.05 -8.09
N PRO A 95 -12.57 12.48 -6.86
CA PRO A 95 -13.69 12.77 -5.96
C PRO A 95 -13.67 14.19 -5.34
N GLY A 96 -12.51 14.84 -5.36
CA GLY A 96 -12.29 16.16 -4.76
C GLY A 96 -11.81 16.08 -3.30
N LYS A 97 -11.07 17.10 -2.88
CA LYS A 97 -10.51 17.22 -1.52
C LYS A 97 -11.55 17.01 -0.42
N GLN A 98 -12.70 17.70 -0.52
CA GLN A 98 -13.73 17.66 0.51
C GLN A 98 -14.29 16.25 0.71
N TYR A 99 -14.52 15.52 -0.38
CA TYR A 99 -14.97 14.13 -0.30
C TYR A 99 -13.99 13.26 0.50
N VAL A 100 -12.69 13.41 0.25
CA VAL A 100 -11.65 12.64 0.95
C VAL A 100 -11.69 12.95 2.45
N VAL A 101 -11.73 14.23 2.83
CA VAL A 101 -11.79 14.65 4.24
C VAL A 101 -13.02 14.06 4.94
N GLU A 102 -14.20 14.17 4.33
CA GLU A 102 -15.46 13.63 4.89
C GLU A 102 -15.45 12.11 4.94
N HIS A 103 -14.86 11.43 3.95
CA HIS A 103 -14.71 9.97 3.95
C HIS A 103 -13.88 9.50 5.14
N PHE A 104 -12.73 10.13 5.39
CA PHE A 104 -11.90 9.79 6.54
C PHE A 104 -12.60 10.09 7.86
N LYS A 105 -13.26 11.25 8.00
CA LYS A 105 -14.04 11.58 9.18
C LYS A 105 -15.13 10.55 9.50
N LYS A 106 -15.77 10.01 8.46
CA LYS A 106 -16.89 9.08 8.61
C LYS A 106 -16.47 7.64 8.90
N TYR A 107 -15.36 7.19 8.28
CA TYR A 107 -15.03 5.76 8.23
C TYR A 107 -13.77 5.39 9.00
N THR A 108 -12.99 6.33 9.52
CA THR A 108 -11.83 6.00 10.34
C THR A 108 -12.26 5.33 11.64
N HIS A 109 -11.54 4.31 12.01
CA HIS A 109 -11.74 3.52 13.23
C HIS A 109 -10.40 3.09 13.81
N ASN A 110 -10.38 2.61 15.06
CA ASN A 110 -9.17 2.09 15.69
C ASN A 110 -8.62 0.90 14.89
N GLY A 111 -7.33 0.93 14.56
CA GLY A 111 -6.67 -0.07 13.73
C GLY A 111 -6.97 0.06 12.24
N ALA A 112 -7.49 1.21 11.78
CA ALA A 112 -7.73 1.43 10.36
C ALA A 112 -6.44 1.36 9.54
N ILE A 113 -6.52 0.68 8.41
CA ILE A 113 -5.50 0.66 7.36
C ILE A 113 -6.15 1.20 6.09
N PRO A 114 -6.01 2.50 5.80
CA PRO A 114 -6.60 3.09 4.61
C PRO A 114 -5.79 2.76 3.36
N LEU A 115 -6.49 2.44 2.26
CA LEU A 115 -5.94 2.37 0.93
C LEU A 115 -6.12 3.71 0.24
N MET A 116 -5.03 4.29 -0.22
CA MET A 116 -5.00 5.52 -1.02
C MET A 116 -4.04 5.33 -2.20
N HIS A 117 -4.42 5.83 -3.37
CA HIS A 117 -3.55 5.77 -4.55
C HIS A 117 -2.82 7.11 -4.74
N ASN A 118 -1.52 7.02 -5.01
CA ASN A 118 -0.64 8.18 -5.18
C ASN A 118 -0.86 8.96 -6.49
N VAL A 119 -1.64 8.42 -7.41
CA VAL A 119 -2.07 9.11 -8.64
C VAL A 119 -3.22 10.09 -8.41
N SER A 120 -3.82 10.09 -7.22
CA SER A 120 -4.97 10.92 -6.89
C SER A 120 -4.57 12.32 -6.47
N GLN A 121 -4.94 13.31 -7.27
CA GLN A 121 -4.82 14.73 -6.92
C GLN A 121 -5.65 15.07 -5.68
N SER A 122 -6.85 14.51 -5.57
CA SER A 122 -7.73 14.71 -4.41
C SER A 122 -7.09 14.25 -3.10
N ASN A 123 -6.38 13.13 -3.12
CA ASN A 123 -5.64 12.63 -1.97
C ASN A 123 -4.50 13.57 -1.58
N ALA A 124 -3.73 14.02 -2.56
CA ALA A 124 -2.61 14.94 -2.32
C ALA A 124 -3.07 16.24 -1.66
N GLU A 125 -4.19 16.79 -2.11
CA GLU A 125 -4.78 18.02 -1.57
C GLU A 125 -5.40 17.85 -0.18
N ALA A 126 -5.90 16.65 0.14
CA ALA A 126 -6.59 16.37 1.39
C ALA A 126 -5.69 15.87 2.53
N LEU A 127 -4.55 15.24 2.21
CA LEU A 127 -3.79 14.42 3.14
C LEU A 127 -3.36 15.16 4.42
N ASP A 128 -2.89 16.39 4.29
CA ASP A 128 -2.46 17.20 5.45
C ASP A 128 -3.63 17.49 6.41
N GLU A 129 -4.79 17.86 5.84
CA GLU A 129 -6.01 18.12 6.60
C GLU A 129 -6.54 16.86 7.29
N VAL A 130 -6.55 15.74 6.58
CA VAL A 130 -6.95 14.43 7.12
C VAL A 130 -6.08 14.06 8.31
N ILE A 131 -4.75 14.13 8.16
CA ILE A 131 -3.81 13.79 9.23
C ILE A 131 -4.01 14.73 10.44
N THR A 132 -4.15 16.02 10.19
CA THR A 132 -4.36 17.02 11.24
C THR A 132 -5.65 16.77 12.01
N ASN A 133 -6.75 16.48 11.31
CA ASN A 133 -8.04 16.22 11.93
C ASN A 133 -8.02 14.93 12.77
N LEU A 134 -7.47 13.85 12.25
CA LEU A 134 -7.36 12.59 12.98
C LEU A 134 -6.49 12.73 14.24
N LYS A 135 -5.39 13.47 14.18
CA LYS A 135 -4.58 13.78 15.36
C LYS A 135 -5.36 14.57 16.41
N LYS A 136 -6.18 15.55 16.01
CA LYS A 136 -7.05 16.32 16.92
C LYS A 136 -8.12 15.43 17.57
N GLU A 137 -8.59 14.41 16.88
CA GLU A 137 -9.53 13.39 17.39
C GLU A 137 -8.86 12.34 18.30
N GLY A 138 -7.53 12.41 18.49
CA GLY A 138 -6.78 11.51 19.36
C GLY A 138 -6.21 10.28 18.69
N TYR A 139 -6.35 10.13 17.37
CA TYR A 139 -5.72 9.03 16.65
C TYR A 139 -4.19 9.16 16.62
N GLN A 140 -3.52 8.04 16.78
CA GLN A 140 -2.08 7.90 16.61
C GLN A 140 -1.77 7.13 15.32
N PHE A 141 -0.80 7.63 14.55
CA PHE A 141 -0.35 6.97 13.35
C PHE A 141 0.82 6.04 13.67
N GLU A 142 0.65 4.78 13.33
CA GLU A 142 1.64 3.75 13.61
C GLU A 142 2.13 3.08 12.33
N SER A 143 3.38 2.61 12.38
CA SER A 143 3.94 1.84 11.27
C SER A 143 3.38 0.42 11.24
N LEU A 144 3.19 -0.13 10.03
CA LEU A 144 2.86 -1.55 9.82
C LEU A 144 3.89 -2.50 10.46
N LYS A 145 5.10 -2.03 10.76
CA LYS A 145 6.11 -2.82 11.49
C LYS A 145 5.65 -3.20 12.90
N LYS A 146 4.72 -2.45 13.47
CA LYS A 146 4.13 -2.75 14.78
C LYS A 146 2.99 -3.78 14.74
N LEU A 147 2.51 -4.17 13.55
CA LEU A 147 1.54 -5.25 13.45
C LEU A 147 2.18 -6.55 13.95
N SER A 148 1.59 -7.13 15.00
CA SER A 148 2.00 -8.42 15.51
C SER A 148 1.91 -9.49 14.41
N SER A 149 2.86 -10.44 14.44
CA SER A 149 2.77 -11.63 13.58
C SER A 149 1.72 -12.54 14.21
N TYR A 150 0.61 -12.77 13.54
CA TYR A 150 -0.32 -13.86 13.86
C TYR A 150 0.09 -15.12 13.11
#